data_47fc177936f8d0a9952404127f9dd56e
#
_entry.id   47fc177936f8d0a9952404127f9dd56e
#
_cell.length_a   1.000
_cell.length_b   1.000
_cell.length_c   1.000
_cell.angle_alpha   90.00
_cell.angle_beta   90.00
_cell.angle_gamma   90.00
#
_symmetry.space_group_name_H-M   'P 1'
#
loop_
_entity.id
_entity.type
_entity.pdbx_description
1 polymer ?
#
loop_
_entity_poly.entity_id
_entity_poly.type
_entity_poly.pdbx_seq_one_letter_code
_entity_poly.pdbx_strand_id
1 'polypeptide(L)'
;EISYYNKKNISSIDKQIGGLVMAKDDKMKALDSALAQIEKQFGKGSIMKLGDTKSHMNIETIPTGSISLDIALGLGGIPKGRIIEIYGPESSGKTTVALHMIAEVQKKNGIAGFIDAEHALDPVYAKNIGVDIDNLYISQPDNGEQALEIAETMVRSGAVDIVVIDSVAALVPKAEIDG
;
A
#
# COMPACT_ATOMS: atom_id res chain seq x y z
N GLU A 1 4.46 18.23 -50.12
CA GLU A 1 5.89 18.51 -50.47
C GLU A 1 6.73 18.27 -49.23
N ILE A 2 7.37 17.06 -49.15
CA ILE A 2 8.33 16.72 -48.09
C ILE A 2 9.69 17.12 -48.62
N SER A 3 10.23 18.21 -48.08
CA SER A 3 11.55 18.74 -48.42
C SER A 3 12.63 17.79 -47.90
N TYR A 4 13.48 17.30 -48.80
CA TYR A 4 14.68 16.53 -48.53
C TYR A 4 15.68 17.35 -47.66
N TYR A 5 15.75 17.06 -46.37
CA TYR A 5 16.88 17.57 -45.56
C TYR A 5 18.16 16.81 -45.87
N ASN A 6 19.09 17.51 -46.42
CA ASN A 6 20.35 17.01 -46.96
C ASN A 6 21.28 16.49 -45.83
N LYS A 7 21.67 15.22 -45.90
CA LYS A 7 22.55 14.51 -44.97
C LYS A 7 23.84 15.28 -44.57
N LYS A 8 24.27 16.26 -45.38
CA LYS A 8 25.44 17.07 -45.09
C LYS A 8 25.29 18.10 -43.97
N ASN A 9 24.06 18.54 -43.68
CA ASN A 9 23.83 19.50 -42.59
C ASN A 9 23.69 18.84 -41.22
N ILE A 10 23.39 17.55 -41.18
CA ILE A 10 23.28 16.80 -39.91
C ILE A 10 24.71 16.58 -39.32
N SER A 11 25.71 16.33 -40.14
CA SER A 11 27.08 16.11 -39.67
C SER A 11 27.79 17.36 -39.11
N SER A 12 27.33 18.59 -39.48
CA SER A 12 27.87 19.82 -38.93
C SER A 12 27.18 20.21 -37.59
N ILE A 13 25.91 19.84 -37.42
CA ILE A 13 25.19 20.04 -36.17
C ILE A 13 25.69 19.04 -35.11
N ASP A 14 25.96 17.78 -35.49
CA ASP A 14 26.56 16.78 -34.61
C ASP A 14 27.96 17.17 -34.11
N LYS A 15 28.74 17.93 -34.94
CA LYS A 15 30.08 18.43 -34.53
C LYS A 15 30.01 19.63 -33.58
N GLN A 16 28.96 20.43 -33.60
CA GLN A 16 28.78 21.57 -32.67
C GLN A 16 28.08 21.15 -31.35
N ILE A 17 27.29 20.08 -31.36
CA ILE A 17 26.69 19.50 -30.16
C ILE A 17 27.63 18.43 -29.54
N GLY A 18 28.64 17.97 -30.28
CA GLY A 18 29.59 16.92 -29.88
C GLY A 18 30.49 17.23 -28.69
N GLY A 19 30.35 18.41 -28.08
CA GLY A 19 31.01 18.72 -26.80
C GLY A 19 30.21 18.34 -25.54
N LEU A 20 28.92 17.93 -25.67
CA LEU A 20 28.06 17.68 -24.53
C LEU A 20 27.41 16.28 -24.48
N VAL A 21 27.64 15.45 -25.49
CA VAL A 21 27.10 14.07 -25.49
C VAL A 21 28.23 13.15 -25.03
N MET A 22 28.27 12.86 -23.74
CA MET A 22 29.12 11.79 -23.19
C MET A 22 28.87 10.50 -23.98
N ALA A 23 29.94 9.79 -24.39
CA ALA A 23 29.79 8.46 -24.98
C ALA A 23 28.98 7.56 -24.04
N LYS A 24 28.23 6.61 -24.58
CA LYS A 24 27.38 5.73 -23.79
C LYS A 24 28.14 5.05 -22.65
N ASP A 25 29.42 4.68 -22.90
CA ASP A 25 30.28 4.05 -21.91
C ASP A 25 30.71 5.01 -20.79
N ASP A 26 30.91 6.28 -21.09
CA ASP A 26 31.26 7.29 -20.09
C ASP A 26 30.05 7.64 -19.21
N LYS A 27 28.85 7.64 -19.78
CA LYS A 27 27.60 7.80 -19.00
C LYS A 27 27.41 6.63 -18.04
N MET A 28 27.65 5.40 -18.49
CA MET A 28 27.56 4.22 -17.63
C MET A 28 28.55 4.25 -16.49
N LYS A 29 29.82 4.58 -16.75
CA LYS A 29 30.86 4.70 -15.71
C LYS A 29 30.51 5.79 -14.69
N ALA A 30 30.03 6.94 -15.16
CA ALA A 30 29.58 8.01 -14.26
C ALA A 30 28.39 7.58 -13.38
N LEU A 31 27.43 6.85 -13.96
CA LEU A 31 26.30 6.29 -13.23
C LEU A 31 26.75 5.26 -12.20
N ASP A 32 27.61 4.30 -12.58
CA ASP A 32 28.13 3.27 -11.67
C ASP A 32 28.88 3.91 -10.48
N SER A 33 29.65 4.98 -10.73
CA SER A 33 30.33 5.72 -9.66
C SER A 33 29.32 6.40 -8.72
N ALA A 34 28.24 6.99 -9.26
CA ALA A 34 27.19 7.61 -8.47
C ALA A 34 26.40 6.56 -7.64
N LEU A 35 26.10 5.41 -8.24
CA LEU A 35 25.43 4.29 -7.55
C LEU A 35 26.27 3.79 -6.37
N ALA A 36 27.59 3.59 -6.60
CA ALA A 36 28.52 3.17 -5.55
C ALA A 36 28.61 4.20 -4.40
N GLN A 37 28.56 5.49 -4.72
CA GLN A 37 28.54 6.55 -3.70
C GLN A 37 27.26 6.56 -2.88
N ILE A 38 26.11 6.37 -3.53
CA ILE A 38 24.80 6.26 -2.86
C ILE A 38 24.79 5.05 -1.92
N GLU A 39 25.23 3.89 -2.39
CA GLU A 39 25.30 2.70 -1.54
C GLU A 39 26.26 2.84 -0.36
N LYS A 40 27.36 3.57 -0.55
CA LYS A 40 28.31 3.87 0.54
C LYS A 40 27.70 4.80 1.59
N GLN A 41 26.88 5.75 1.16
CA GLN A 41 26.30 6.77 2.04
C GLN A 41 25.04 6.25 2.75
N PHE A 42 24.18 5.51 2.06
CA PHE A 42 22.85 5.11 2.53
C PHE A 42 22.70 3.59 2.78
N GLY A 43 23.73 2.80 2.48
CA GLY A 43 23.74 1.35 2.64
C GLY A 43 23.43 0.59 1.34
N LYS A 44 23.82 -0.69 1.32
CA LYS A 44 23.54 -1.59 0.19
C LYS A 44 22.05 -1.73 -0.05
N GLY A 45 21.62 -1.64 -1.31
CA GLY A 45 20.22 -1.75 -1.69
C GLY A 45 19.42 -0.46 -1.56
N SER A 46 20.05 0.67 -1.20
CA SER A 46 19.42 1.99 -1.18
C SER A 46 18.99 2.48 -2.56
N ILE A 47 19.61 1.93 -3.61
CA ILE A 47 19.24 2.16 -5.01
C ILE A 47 19.38 0.86 -5.79
N MET A 48 18.42 0.59 -6.69
CA MET A 48 18.42 -0.59 -7.53
C MET A 48 17.65 -0.32 -8.83
N LYS A 49 17.96 -1.06 -9.88
CA LYS A 49 17.12 -1.02 -11.08
C LYS A 49 15.86 -1.83 -10.85
N LEU A 50 14.71 -1.27 -11.16
CA LEU A 50 13.41 -1.94 -10.99
C LEU A 50 13.35 -3.27 -11.78
N GLY A 51 14.02 -3.37 -12.93
CA GLY A 51 14.07 -4.59 -13.73
C GLY A 51 15.02 -5.67 -13.19
N ASP A 52 16.00 -5.31 -12.37
CA ASP A 52 16.94 -6.26 -11.73
C ASP A 52 16.34 -6.88 -10.46
N THR A 53 15.23 -6.34 -9.99
CA THR A 53 14.46 -6.89 -8.88
C THR A 53 13.76 -8.20 -9.30
N LYS A 54 14.54 -9.22 -9.59
CA LYS A 54 14.08 -10.63 -9.55
C LYS A 54 13.87 -11.12 -8.11
N SER A 55 14.16 -10.32 -7.11
CA SER A 55 13.53 -10.49 -5.83
C SER A 55 12.06 -10.10 -6.03
N HIS A 56 11.20 -11.09 -6.31
CA HIS A 56 9.88 -11.05 -5.75
C HIS A 56 10.11 -10.64 -4.30
N MET A 57 9.88 -9.36 -3.98
CA MET A 57 9.78 -8.96 -2.59
C MET A 57 8.73 -9.94 -2.08
N ASN A 58 9.14 -10.81 -1.17
CA ASN A 58 8.24 -11.79 -0.57
C ASN A 58 7.30 -10.97 0.34
N ILE A 59 6.38 -10.26 -0.32
CA ILE A 59 5.42 -9.39 0.35
C ILE A 59 4.39 -10.34 0.94
N GLU A 60 4.41 -10.44 2.26
CA GLU A 60 3.32 -11.14 2.94
C GLU A 60 2.00 -10.46 2.64
N THR A 61 1.00 -11.26 2.33
CA THR A 61 -0.33 -10.78 2.00
C THR A 61 -1.40 -11.41 2.89
N ILE A 62 -2.49 -10.67 3.04
CA ILE A 62 -3.73 -11.15 3.64
C ILE A 62 -4.71 -11.38 2.50
N PRO A 63 -5.23 -12.61 2.29
CA PRO A 63 -6.27 -12.86 1.31
C PRO A 63 -7.52 -12.03 1.61
N THR A 64 -8.23 -11.62 0.55
CA THR A 64 -9.48 -10.87 0.71
C THR A 64 -10.69 -11.76 0.98
N GLY A 65 -10.51 -13.09 0.87
CA GLY A 65 -11.62 -14.05 0.89
C GLY A 65 -12.32 -14.23 -0.46
N SER A 66 -11.93 -13.43 -1.45
CA SER A 66 -12.42 -13.54 -2.84
C SER A 66 -11.27 -13.87 -3.78
N ILE A 67 -11.29 -15.07 -4.36
CA ILE A 67 -10.23 -15.53 -5.28
C ILE A 67 -10.07 -14.59 -6.47
N SER A 68 -11.18 -14.11 -7.03
CA SER A 68 -11.15 -13.20 -8.18
C SER A 68 -10.52 -11.84 -7.83
N LEU A 69 -10.78 -11.33 -6.64
CA LEU A 69 -10.17 -10.09 -6.17
C LEU A 69 -8.68 -10.28 -5.88
N ASP A 70 -8.30 -11.39 -5.24
CA ASP A 70 -6.90 -11.72 -4.96
C ASP A 70 -6.07 -11.85 -6.24
N ILE A 71 -6.64 -12.46 -7.29
CA ILE A 71 -6.02 -12.53 -8.63
C ILE A 71 -5.90 -11.13 -9.25
N ALA A 72 -6.95 -10.31 -9.18
CA ALA A 72 -6.96 -8.97 -9.74
C ALA A 72 -5.93 -8.04 -9.06
N LEU A 73 -5.70 -8.21 -7.76
CA LEU A 73 -4.65 -7.50 -7.02
C LEU A 73 -3.23 -7.91 -7.41
N GLY A 74 -3.05 -9.07 -8.07
CA GLY A 74 -1.77 -9.55 -8.58
C GLY A 74 -0.80 -10.09 -7.51
N LEU A 75 -1.12 -9.95 -6.23
CA LEU A 75 -0.29 -10.40 -5.10
C LEU A 75 -0.92 -11.56 -4.32
N GLY A 76 -2.13 -11.99 -4.68
CA GLY A 76 -2.88 -13.00 -3.94
C GLY A 76 -3.51 -12.48 -2.64
N GLY A 77 -3.73 -11.17 -2.54
CA GLY A 77 -4.33 -10.48 -1.40
C GLY A 77 -3.80 -9.07 -1.22
N ILE A 78 -4.16 -8.44 -0.10
CA ILE A 78 -3.65 -7.13 0.28
C ILE A 78 -2.27 -7.26 0.95
N PRO A 79 -1.31 -6.35 0.70
CA PRO A 79 0.02 -6.41 1.29
C PRO A 79 -0.03 -6.05 2.79
N LYS A 80 0.64 -6.85 3.63
CA LYS A 80 0.84 -6.51 5.04
C LYS A 80 1.71 -5.27 5.22
N GLY A 81 1.52 -4.57 6.32
CA GLY A 81 2.29 -3.38 6.68
C GLY A 81 2.00 -2.18 5.78
N ARG A 82 0.81 -2.10 5.21
CA ARG A 82 0.35 -1.00 4.37
C ARG A 82 -1.01 -0.50 4.85
N ILE A 83 -1.27 0.79 4.60
CA ILE A 83 -2.60 1.37 4.74
C ILE A 83 -3.35 1.08 3.45
N ILE A 84 -4.51 0.44 3.58
CA ILE A 84 -5.37 0.08 2.45
C ILE A 84 -6.68 0.84 2.60
N GLU A 85 -7.06 1.57 1.58
CA GLU A 85 -8.34 2.24 1.52
C GLU A 85 -9.31 1.44 0.64
N ILE A 86 -10.50 1.16 1.19
CA ILE A 86 -11.62 0.55 0.47
C ILE A 86 -12.74 1.56 0.41
N TYR A 87 -13.07 2.01 -0.79
CA TYR A 87 -14.10 3.03 -0.99
C TYR A 87 -15.14 2.58 -2.02
N GLY A 88 -16.31 3.18 -1.94
CA GLY A 88 -17.44 2.88 -2.83
C GLY A 88 -18.76 3.36 -2.23
N PRO A 89 -19.88 3.24 -2.99
CA PRO A 89 -21.21 3.60 -2.52
C PRO A 89 -21.61 2.85 -1.24
N GLU A 90 -22.64 3.34 -0.56
CA GLU A 90 -23.29 2.59 0.51
C GLU A 90 -23.74 1.22 0.00
N SER A 91 -23.77 0.23 0.89
CA SER A 91 -24.17 -1.15 0.59
C SER A 91 -23.39 -1.84 -0.53
N SER A 92 -22.21 -1.33 -0.90
CA SER A 92 -21.33 -1.94 -1.92
C SER A 92 -20.49 -3.11 -1.43
N GLY A 93 -20.58 -3.45 -0.14
CA GLY A 93 -19.85 -4.58 0.46
C GLY A 93 -18.47 -4.23 1.03
N LYS A 94 -18.17 -2.96 1.30
CA LYS A 94 -16.89 -2.53 1.92
C LYS A 94 -16.63 -3.26 3.24
N THR A 95 -17.56 -3.17 4.18
CA THR A 95 -17.50 -3.87 5.48
C THR A 95 -17.43 -5.39 5.30
N THR A 96 -18.16 -5.94 4.32
CA THR A 96 -18.12 -7.38 4.01
C THR A 96 -16.71 -7.83 3.62
N VAL A 97 -16.03 -7.09 2.75
CA VAL A 97 -14.65 -7.41 2.35
C VAL A 97 -13.70 -7.30 3.55
N ALA A 98 -13.85 -6.25 4.37
CA ALA A 98 -13.05 -6.08 5.59
C ALA A 98 -13.22 -7.25 6.58
N LEU A 99 -14.46 -7.70 6.80
CA LEU A 99 -14.75 -8.85 7.67
C LEU A 99 -14.20 -10.16 7.11
N HIS A 100 -14.24 -10.38 5.79
CA HIS A 100 -13.59 -11.54 5.18
C HIS A 100 -12.07 -11.53 5.41
N MET A 101 -11.41 -10.37 5.27
CA MET A 101 -9.97 -10.25 5.54
C MET A 101 -9.65 -10.55 7.02
N ILE A 102 -10.48 -10.09 7.96
CA ILE A 102 -10.36 -10.45 9.37
C ILE A 102 -10.44 -11.97 9.55
N ALA A 103 -11.45 -12.60 8.96
CA ALA A 103 -11.62 -14.05 9.02
C ALA A 103 -10.39 -14.79 8.45
N GLU A 104 -9.82 -14.32 7.34
CA GLU A 104 -8.61 -14.92 6.74
C GLU A 104 -7.37 -14.76 7.66
N VAL A 105 -7.24 -13.65 8.36
CA VAL A 105 -6.18 -13.43 9.37
C VAL A 105 -6.36 -14.39 10.54
N GLN A 106 -7.57 -14.48 11.08
CA GLN A 106 -7.87 -15.35 12.23
C GLN A 106 -7.70 -16.84 11.92
N LYS A 107 -8.01 -17.30 10.68
CA LYS A 107 -7.72 -18.66 10.21
C LYS A 107 -6.23 -19.04 10.30
N LYS A 108 -5.34 -18.04 10.27
CA LYS A 108 -3.89 -18.22 10.43
C LYS A 108 -3.41 -17.95 11.87
N ASN A 109 -4.32 -17.91 12.83
CA ASN A 109 -4.09 -17.55 14.23
C ASN A 109 -3.56 -16.11 14.41
N GLY A 110 -3.85 -15.23 13.45
CA GLY A 110 -3.53 -13.81 13.55
C GLY A 110 -4.55 -13.06 14.40
N ILE A 111 -4.13 -11.91 14.90
CA ILE A 111 -4.91 -11.04 15.78
C ILE A 111 -5.50 -9.89 14.96
N ALA A 112 -6.81 -9.64 15.13
CA ALA A 112 -7.53 -8.60 14.43
C ALA A 112 -8.16 -7.59 15.39
N GLY A 113 -8.10 -6.31 15.02
CA GLY A 113 -8.80 -5.21 15.66
C GLY A 113 -9.83 -4.58 14.71
N PHE A 114 -10.97 -4.20 15.24
CA PHE A 114 -12.02 -3.51 14.49
C PHE A 114 -12.45 -2.25 15.26
N ILE A 115 -12.31 -1.11 14.62
CA ILE A 115 -12.76 0.18 15.15
C ILE A 115 -14.04 0.54 14.42
N ASP A 116 -15.15 0.37 15.13
CA ASP A 116 -16.52 0.56 14.64
C ASP A 116 -16.98 2.00 14.94
N ALA A 117 -16.58 2.93 14.07
CA ALA A 117 -16.94 4.34 14.23
C ALA A 117 -18.42 4.64 13.87
N GLU A 118 -19.10 3.73 13.18
CA GLU A 118 -20.51 3.84 12.85
C GLU A 118 -21.41 3.16 13.89
N HIS A 119 -20.85 2.38 14.80
CA HIS A 119 -21.58 1.56 15.78
C HIS A 119 -22.60 0.60 15.11
N ALA A 120 -22.20 0.07 13.94
CA ALA A 120 -23.10 -0.67 13.05
C ALA A 120 -22.68 -2.12 12.81
N LEU A 121 -21.61 -2.60 13.44
CA LEU A 121 -21.15 -3.97 13.27
C LEU A 121 -22.18 -4.96 13.84
N ASP A 122 -22.73 -5.82 12.96
CA ASP A 122 -23.59 -6.94 13.36
C ASP A 122 -22.73 -8.19 13.66
N PRO A 123 -22.68 -8.64 14.93
CA PRO A 123 -21.91 -9.83 15.31
C PRO A 123 -22.40 -11.11 14.64
N VAL A 124 -23.70 -11.23 14.38
CA VAL A 124 -24.28 -12.41 13.72
C VAL A 124 -23.82 -12.47 12.27
N TYR A 125 -23.85 -11.33 11.60
CA TYR A 125 -23.34 -11.21 10.23
C TYR A 125 -21.85 -11.51 10.16
N ALA A 126 -21.04 -10.93 11.04
CA ALA A 126 -19.61 -11.19 11.11
C ALA A 126 -19.31 -12.68 11.31
N LYS A 127 -20.01 -13.34 12.23
CA LYS A 127 -19.89 -14.79 12.47
C LYS A 127 -20.26 -15.61 11.25
N ASN A 128 -21.30 -15.24 10.51
CA ASN A 128 -21.73 -15.94 9.30
C ASN A 128 -20.70 -15.81 8.16
N ILE A 129 -19.94 -14.73 8.12
CA ILE A 129 -18.80 -14.53 7.19
C ILE A 129 -17.61 -15.43 7.58
N GLY A 130 -17.53 -15.85 8.82
CA GLY A 130 -16.48 -16.71 9.34
C GLY A 130 -15.53 -16.00 10.31
N VAL A 131 -15.89 -14.81 10.79
CA VAL A 131 -15.12 -14.12 11.83
C VAL A 131 -15.32 -14.85 13.16
N ASP A 132 -14.22 -15.11 13.84
CA ASP A 132 -14.21 -15.54 15.23
C ASP A 132 -14.46 -14.30 16.12
N ILE A 133 -15.73 -14.08 16.46
CA ILE A 133 -16.17 -12.90 17.21
C ILE A 133 -15.67 -12.91 18.66
N ASP A 134 -15.38 -14.09 19.23
CA ASP A 134 -14.90 -14.24 20.61
C ASP A 134 -13.43 -13.78 20.73
N ASN A 135 -12.70 -13.76 19.61
CA ASN A 135 -11.30 -13.34 19.51
C ASN A 135 -11.12 -12.08 18.65
N LEU A 136 -12.17 -11.33 18.35
CA LEU A 136 -12.10 -10.04 17.68
C LEU A 136 -12.06 -8.90 18.70
N TYR A 137 -11.00 -8.09 18.68
CA TYR A 137 -10.93 -6.88 19.49
C TYR A 137 -11.70 -5.76 18.80
N ILE A 138 -12.79 -5.30 19.44
CA ILE A 138 -13.65 -4.22 18.94
C ILE A 138 -13.52 -2.97 19.81
N SER A 139 -13.52 -1.80 19.19
CA SER A 139 -13.65 -0.51 19.85
C SER A 139 -14.71 0.32 19.15
N GLN A 140 -15.50 1.05 19.92
CA GLN A 140 -16.52 1.98 19.44
C GLN A 140 -16.22 3.37 20.02
N PRO A 141 -15.36 4.15 19.33
CA PRO A 141 -14.91 5.44 19.81
C PRO A 141 -15.97 6.52 19.72
N ASP A 142 -15.92 7.50 20.61
CA ASP A 142 -16.87 8.62 20.65
C ASP A 142 -16.52 9.73 19.62
N ASN A 143 -15.28 9.78 19.14
CA ASN A 143 -14.80 10.79 18.19
C ASN A 143 -13.63 10.27 17.36
N GLY A 144 -13.26 11.03 16.32
CA GLY A 144 -12.21 10.66 15.38
C GLY A 144 -10.83 10.57 16.00
N GLU A 145 -10.49 11.50 16.91
CA GLU A 145 -9.20 11.52 17.59
C GLU A 145 -9.00 10.24 18.41
N GLN A 146 -10.03 9.84 19.18
CA GLN A 146 -10.00 8.61 19.96
C GLN A 146 -9.86 7.37 19.07
N ALA A 147 -10.56 7.33 17.95
CA ALA A 147 -10.45 6.22 16.99
C ALA A 147 -9.02 6.07 16.47
N LEU A 148 -8.38 7.18 16.08
CA LEU A 148 -7.01 7.17 15.55
C LEU A 148 -5.98 6.85 16.63
N GLU A 149 -6.15 7.31 17.86
CA GLU A 149 -5.26 7.00 18.98
C GLU A 149 -5.32 5.51 19.36
N ILE A 150 -6.52 4.92 19.35
CA ILE A 150 -6.70 3.48 19.56
C ILE A 150 -6.04 2.69 18.42
N ALA A 151 -6.25 3.09 17.16
CA ALA A 151 -5.61 2.45 16.00
C ALA A 151 -4.09 2.52 16.10
N GLU A 152 -3.54 3.69 16.41
CA GLU A 152 -2.10 3.90 16.59
C GLU A 152 -1.55 2.98 17.68
N THR A 153 -2.23 2.90 18.82
CA THR A 153 -1.82 2.06 19.94
C THR A 153 -1.80 0.58 19.55
N MET A 154 -2.84 0.10 18.85
CA MET A 154 -2.89 -1.26 18.34
C MET A 154 -1.73 -1.55 17.38
N VAL A 155 -1.47 -0.66 16.42
CA VAL A 155 -0.39 -0.82 15.44
C VAL A 155 0.98 -0.78 16.12
N ARG A 156 1.20 0.14 17.06
CA ARG A 156 2.48 0.25 17.80
C ARG A 156 2.78 -0.95 18.66
N SER A 157 1.76 -1.70 19.11
CA SER A 157 1.97 -2.93 19.88
C SER A 157 2.76 -3.99 19.12
N GLY A 158 2.69 -3.96 17.77
CA GLY A 158 3.30 -4.99 16.91
C GLY A 158 2.64 -6.36 17.02
N ALA A 159 1.56 -6.49 17.79
CA ALA A 159 0.90 -7.77 18.03
C ALA A 159 -0.31 -8.00 17.12
N VAL A 160 -0.84 -6.95 16.48
CA VAL A 160 -2.05 -7.02 15.65
C VAL A 160 -1.67 -7.15 14.19
N ASP A 161 -2.24 -8.14 13.49
CA ASP A 161 -1.97 -8.42 12.08
C ASP A 161 -2.82 -7.59 11.13
N ILE A 162 -4.02 -7.18 11.56
CA ILE A 162 -4.93 -6.31 10.82
C ILE A 162 -5.71 -5.41 11.78
N VAL A 163 -5.83 -4.13 11.44
CA VAL A 163 -6.73 -3.18 12.08
C VAL A 163 -7.65 -2.61 11.02
N VAL A 164 -8.95 -2.71 11.25
CA VAL A 164 -9.98 -2.13 10.39
C VAL A 164 -10.57 -0.92 11.09
N ILE A 165 -10.78 0.17 10.35
CA ILE A 165 -11.55 1.35 10.79
C ILE A 165 -12.74 1.48 9.85
N ASP A 166 -13.94 1.32 10.35
CA ASP A 166 -15.19 1.40 9.57
C ASP A 166 -16.17 2.37 10.23
N SER A 167 -16.42 3.50 9.62
CA SER A 167 -15.78 4.05 8.42
C SER A 167 -15.07 5.37 8.74
N VAL A 168 -14.11 5.76 7.87
CA VAL A 168 -13.43 7.07 7.98
C VAL A 168 -14.42 8.23 7.91
N ALA A 169 -15.52 8.07 7.16
CA ALA A 169 -16.58 9.08 7.05
C ALA A 169 -17.31 9.37 8.38
N ALA A 170 -17.28 8.42 9.31
CA ALA A 170 -17.90 8.57 10.64
C ALA A 170 -16.94 9.15 11.69
N LEU A 171 -15.69 9.42 11.34
CA LEU A 171 -14.70 10.03 12.24
C LEU A 171 -14.96 11.53 12.37
N VAL A 172 -15.84 11.90 13.30
CA VAL A 172 -16.15 13.29 13.59
C VAL A 172 -15.12 13.85 14.58
N PRO A 173 -14.51 15.02 14.31
CA PRO A 173 -13.61 15.67 15.24
C PRO A 173 -14.30 16.01 16.56
N LYS A 174 -13.61 15.83 17.69
CA LYS A 174 -14.14 16.13 19.00
C LYS A 174 -14.66 17.57 19.12
N ALA A 175 -13.97 18.53 18.50
CA ALA A 175 -14.36 19.94 18.50
C ALA A 175 -15.72 20.19 17.82
N GLU A 176 -16.17 19.31 16.93
CA GLU A 176 -17.48 19.40 16.27
C GLU A 176 -18.60 18.74 17.14
N ILE A 177 -18.23 17.83 18.03
CA ILE A 177 -19.16 17.16 18.95
C ILE A 177 -19.45 18.03 20.16
N ASP A 178 -18.42 18.69 20.70
CA ASP A 178 -18.52 19.51 21.93
C ASP A 178 -19.18 20.88 21.69
N GLY A 179 -19.39 21.32 20.42
CA GLY A 179 -20.17 22.49 19.99
C GLY A 179 -19.41 23.80 20.15
#